data_4845cc500d13a2b99a8490038ec105ae
#
_entry.id   4845cc500d13a2b99a8490038ec105ae
#
_cell.length_a   1.000
_cell.length_b   1.000
_cell.length_c   1.000
_cell.angle_alpha   90.00
_cell.angle_beta   90.00
_cell.angle_gamma   90.00
#
_symmetry.space_group_name_H-M   'P 1'
#
loop_
_entity.id
_entity.type
_entity.pdbx_description
1 polymer ?
#
loop_
_entity_poly.entity_id
_entity_poly.type
_entity_poly.pdbx_seq_one_letter_code
_entity_poly.pdbx_strand_id
1 'polypeptide(L)'
;MEVTYAQKIEQIKKWLGTGSINIFGLPMSGKDTVGVRLASALGGKFLSSGAIIREMEAQQHQKLSAGGELINTDVFYDWVLPYFDKEELKTFSLVLSSIGRWHGEEDTVMDRAKTSGHEIKAAIVLNVSEADVMNRWETAQMIQDRGKRIDDEKPEVFQKRLEEFRDKTRPVLLHYRDLGLLVEVRGDAERDAVFEELVNKLYYFSLTKY
;
A
#
# COMPACT_ATOMS: atom_id res chain seq x y z
N MET A 1 30.52 -6.54 12.31
CA MET A 1 29.56 -7.65 12.09
C MET A 1 28.42 -7.14 11.26
N GLU A 2 28.08 -7.86 10.21
CA GLU A 2 26.95 -7.50 9.36
C GLU A 2 25.62 -7.77 10.09
N VAL A 3 24.67 -6.84 10.00
CA VAL A 3 23.37 -6.97 10.67
C VAL A 3 22.52 -8.01 9.94
N THR A 4 22.11 -9.05 10.64
CA THR A 4 21.31 -10.14 10.05
C THR A 4 19.88 -9.69 9.70
N TYR A 5 19.23 -10.43 8.82
CA TYR A 5 17.82 -10.21 8.48
C TYR A 5 16.92 -10.18 9.73
N ALA A 6 17.10 -11.12 10.65
CA ALA A 6 16.31 -11.21 11.88
C ALA A 6 16.49 -9.95 12.75
N GLN A 7 17.72 -9.45 12.89
CA GLN A 7 18.00 -8.22 13.63
C GLN A 7 17.35 -6.98 12.98
N LYS A 8 17.34 -6.92 11.63
CA LYS A 8 16.66 -5.84 10.90
C LYS A 8 15.15 -5.86 11.16
N ILE A 9 14.52 -7.02 11.08
CA ILE A 9 13.07 -7.17 11.36
C ILE A 9 12.74 -6.79 12.80
N GLU A 10 13.51 -7.24 13.79
CA GLU A 10 13.27 -6.89 15.19
C GLU A 10 13.44 -5.38 15.45
N GLN A 11 14.42 -4.73 14.82
CA GLN A 11 14.56 -3.28 14.89
C GLN A 11 13.35 -2.55 14.29
N ILE A 12 12.87 -3.00 13.12
CA ILE A 12 11.69 -2.42 12.47
C ILE A 12 10.45 -2.61 13.36
N LYS A 13 10.24 -3.81 13.93
CA LYS A 13 9.13 -4.08 14.87
C LYS A 13 9.17 -3.15 16.08
N LYS A 14 10.33 -3.01 16.71
CA LYS A 14 10.52 -2.15 17.89
C LYS A 14 10.19 -0.69 17.59
N TRP A 15 10.68 -0.19 16.44
CA TRP A 15 10.40 1.17 16.00
C TRP A 15 8.92 1.35 15.64
N LEU A 16 8.32 0.38 14.93
CA LEU A 16 6.94 0.48 14.45
C LEU A 16 5.92 0.40 15.60
N GLY A 17 6.11 -0.50 16.55
CA GLY A 17 5.12 -0.77 17.63
C GLY A 17 3.78 -1.19 17.02
N THR A 18 2.70 -0.53 17.42
CA THR A 18 1.35 -0.67 16.82
C THR A 18 1.13 0.25 15.63
N GLY A 19 2.09 1.09 15.27
CA GLY A 19 2.01 2.01 14.13
C GLY A 19 1.82 1.30 12.80
N SER A 20 1.81 2.07 11.73
CA SER A 20 1.58 1.55 10.39
C SER A 20 2.61 2.01 9.36
N ILE A 21 2.69 1.24 8.28
CA ILE A 21 3.47 1.53 7.07
C ILE A 21 2.50 1.50 5.90
N ASN A 22 2.44 2.57 5.08
CA ASN A 22 1.54 2.63 3.93
C ASN A 22 2.32 2.44 2.62
N ILE A 23 2.00 1.39 1.85
CA ILE A 23 2.71 1.02 0.63
C ILE A 23 1.92 1.48 -0.59
N PHE A 24 2.56 2.29 -1.42
CA PHE A 24 2.04 2.79 -2.68
C PHE A 24 2.79 2.19 -3.88
N GLY A 25 2.21 2.29 -5.03
CA GLY A 25 2.79 1.87 -6.30
C GLY A 25 1.71 1.71 -7.36
N LEU A 26 2.13 1.74 -8.62
CA LEU A 26 1.26 1.53 -9.76
C LEU A 26 0.44 0.23 -9.64
N PRO A 27 -0.71 0.11 -10.30
CA PRO A 27 -1.33 -1.20 -10.54
C PRO A 27 -0.27 -2.19 -11.05
N MET A 28 -0.31 -3.45 -10.65
CA MET A 28 0.67 -4.49 -11.02
C MET A 28 2.11 -4.25 -10.54
N SER A 29 2.39 -3.24 -9.71
CA SER A 29 3.74 -3.03 -9.13
C SER A 29 4.18 -4.14 -8.15
N GLY A 30 3.25 -4.95 -7.65
CA GLY A 30 3.52 -5.99 -6.64
C GLY A 30 3.37 -5.51 -5.19
N LYS A 31 2.86 -4.30 -4.94
CA LYS A 31 2.72 -3.72 -3.59
C LYS A 31 1.95 -4.60 -2.60
N ASP A 32 0.87 -5.26 -3.04
CA ASP A 32 0.07 -6.14 -2.17
C ASP A 32 0.88 -7.40 -1.78
N THR A 33 1.61 -7.98 -2.73
CA THR A 33 2.49 -9.14 -2.49
C THR A 33 3.57 -8.80 -1.45
N VAL A 34 4.23 -7.67 -1.64
CA VAL A 34 5.26 -7.17 -0.73
C VAL A 34 4.65 -6.80 0.62
N GLY A 35 3.46 -6.18 0.63
CA GLY A 35 2.75 -5.77 1.83
C GLY A 35 2.35 -6.96 2.71
N VAL A 36 1.78 -8.01 2.12
CA VAL A 36 1.43 -9.24 2.83
C VAL A 36 2.68 -9.90 3.43
N ARG A 37 3.78 -9.97 2.65
CA ARG A 37 5.04 -10.54 3.12
C ARG A 37 5.65 -9.73 4.27
N LEU A 38 5.59 -8.39 4.20
CA LEU A 38 6.06 -7.49 5.26
C LEU A 38 5.22 -7.63 6.52
N ALA A 39 3.88 -7.62 6.40
CA ALA A 39 2.98 -7.84 7.53
C ALA A 39 3.28 -9.16 8.25
N SER A 40 3.46 -10.25 7.50
CA SER A 40 3.84 -11.56 8.04
C SER A 40 5.19 -11.51 8.77
N ALA A 41 6.22 -10.90 8.18
CA ALA A 41 7.55 -10.78 8.79
C ALA A 41 7.53 -9.97 10.09
N LEU A 42 6.68 -8.92 10.14
CA LEU A 42 6.51 -8.08 11.32
C LEU A 42 5.56 -8.68 12.39
N GLY A 43 4.83 -9.76 12.07
CA GLY A 43 3.75 -10.27 12.93
C GLY A 43 2.55 -9.32 13.00
N GLY A 44 2.39 -8.46 12.00
CA GLY A 44 1.32 -7.45 11.89
C GLY A 44 0.16 -7.90 11.02
N LYS A 45 -0.72 -6.98 10.68
CA LYS A 45 -1.89 -7.18 9.81
C LYS A 45 -1.75 -6.37 8.53
N PHE A 46 -2.26 -6.94 7.43
CA PHE A 46 -2.29 -6.29 6.13
C PHE A 46 -3.70 -5.76 5.83
N LEU A 47 -3.80 -4.48 5.46
CA LEU A 47 -5.04 -3.83 5.03
C LEU A 47 -4.86 -3.23 3.64
N SER A 48 -5.72 -3.59 2.70
CA SER A 48 -5.74 -3.04 1.35
C SER A 48 -7.00 -2.22 1.12
N SER A 49 -6.85 -0.93 0.76
CA SER A 49 -8.00 -0.10 0.41
C SER A 49 -8.84 -0.73 -0.70
N GLY A 50 -8.21 -1.27 -1.73
CA GLY A 50 -8.92 -1.94 -2.80
C GLY A 50 -9.67 -3.21 -2.38
N ALA A 51 -9.17 -3.96 -1.39
CA ALA A 51 -9.87 -5.12 -0.85
C ALA A 51 -11.09 -4.68 -0.03
N ILE A 52 -10.93 -3.69 0.84
CA ILE A 52 -12.01 -3.10 1.64
C ILE A 52 -13.12 -2.56 0.74
N ILE A 53 -12.75 -1.75 -0.27
CA ILE A 53 -13.72 -1.17 -1.20
C ILE A 53 -14.52 -2.25 -1.90
N ARG A 54 -13.89 -3.30 -2.45
CA ARG A 54 -14.61 -4.41 -3.11
C ARG A 54 -15.52 -5.18 -2.15
N GLU A 55 -15.10 -5.37 -0.91
CA GLU A 55 -15.95 -5.97 0.13
C GLU A 55 -17.20 -5.13 0.37
N MET A 56 -17.05 -3.81 0.52
CA MET A 56 -18.15 -2.87 0.72
C MET A 56 -19.05 -2.77 -0.51
N GLU A 57 -18.47 -2.75 -1.72
CA GLU A 57 -19.23 -2.82 -2.98
C GLU A 57 -20.12 -4.06 -3.06
N ALA A 58 -19.58 -5.21 -2.66
CA ALA A 58 -20.34 -6.46 -2.64
C ALA A 58 -21.47 -6.43 -1.61
N GLN A 59 -21.22 -5.90 -0.41
CA GLN A 59 -22.22 -5.77 0.65
C GLN A 59 -23.33 -4.78 0.30
N GLN A 60 -23.00 -3.69 -0.39
CA GLN A 60 -23.95 -2.63 -0.75
C GLN A 60 -24.52 -2.77 -2.16
N HIS A 61 -24.17 -3.84 -2.88
CA HIS A 61 -24.58 -4.07 -4.28
C HIS A 61 -24.22 -2.90 -5.23
N GLN A 62 -23.07 -2.26 -5.00
CA GLN A 62 -22.54 -1.15 -5.79
C GLN A 62 -21.31 -1.59 -6.61
N LYS A 63 -20.93 -0.79 -7.62
CA LYS A 63 -19.74 -1.00 -8.46
C LYS A 63 -19.06 0.34 -8.76
N LEU A 64 -18.58 1.02 -7.73
CA LEU A 64 -18.00 2.36 -7.86
C LEU A 64 -16.59 2.36 -8.44
N SER A 65 -15.84 1.26 -8.25
CA SER A 65 -14.45 1.15 -8.70
C SER A 65 -14.28 0.44 -10.05
N ALA A 66 -15.37 -0.02 -10.67
CA ALA A 66 -15.33 -0.88 -11.87
C ALA A 66 -14.75 -0.21 -13.12
N GLY A 67 -14.79 1.11 -13.20
CA GLY A 67 -14.21 1.90 -14.32
C GLY A 67 -12.72 2.18 -14.18
N GLY A 68 -12.11 1.80 -13.06
CA GLY A 68 -10.70 2.07 -12.77
C GLY A 68 -10.44 3.40 -12.06
N GLU A 69 -11.45 4.26 -11.92
CA GLU A 69 -11.38 5.49 -11.15
C GLU A 69 -11.25 5.20 -9.64
N LEU A 70 -10.67 6.15 -8.92
CA LEU A 70 -10.74 6.16 -7.47
C LEU A 70 -12.17 6.52 -7.04
N ILE A 71 -12.68 5.85 -6.00
CA ILE A 71 -13.97 6.20 -5.41
C ILE A 71 -13.91 7.61 -4.81
N ASN A 72 -15.07 8.24 -4.67
CA ASN A 72 -15.19 9.55 -4.04
C ASN A 72 -14.64 9.54 -2.61
N THR A 73 -14.02 10.65 -2.20
CA THR A 73 -13.37 10.81 -0.88
C THR A 73 -14.33 10.58 0.29
N ASP A 74 -15.58 11.05 0.22
CA ASP A 74 -16.55 10.85 1.30
C ASP A 74 -16.86 9.34 1.47
N VAL A 75 -17.09 8.64 0.35
CA VAL A 75 -17.31 7.18 0.35
C VAL A 75 -16.05 6.44 0.85
N PHE A 76 -14.87 6.91 0.46
CA PHE A 76 -13.61 6.34 0.97
C PHE A 76 -13.51 6.52 2.49
N TYR A 77 -13.84 7.67 3.03
CA TYR A 77 -13.80 7.91 4.47
C TYR A 77 -14.80 7.03 5.22
N ASP A 78 -16.02 6.90 4.71
CA ASP A 78 -17.07 6.10 5.33
C ASP A 78 -16.77 4.60 5.32
N TRP A 79 -16.11 4.10 4.26
CA TRP A 79 -15.88 2.68 4.08
C TRP A 79 -14.53 2.20 4.61
N VAL A 80 -13.49 3.01 4.48
CA VAL A 80 -12.11 2.56 4.74
C VAL A 80 -11.62 3.00 6.10
N LEU A 81 -11.86 4.24 6.51
CA LEU A 81 -11.32 4.74 7.77
C LEU A 81 -11.82 4.00 9.03
N PRO A 82 -13.07 3.49 9.10
CA PRO A 82 -13.52 2.72 10.26
C PRO A 82 -12.73 1.42 10.50
N TYR A 83 -12.01 0.92 9.47
CA TYR A 83 -11.17 -0.26 9.64
C TYR A 83 -10.02 -0.05 10.64
N PHE A 84 -9.55 1.19 10.82
CA PHE A 84 -8.52 1.50 11.81
C PHE A 84 -8.99 1.27 13.25
N ASP A 85 -10.30 1.31 13.52
CA ASP A 85 -10.86 1.17 14.88
C ASP A 85 -11.25 -0.26 15.24
N LYS A 86 -11.05 -1.22 14.32
CA LYS A 86 -11.42 -2.61 14.60
C LYS A 86 -10.63 -3.17 15.78
N GLU A 87 -11.34 -3.71 16.78
CA GLU A 87 -10.73 -4.26 18.03
C GLU A 87 -9.65 -5.29 17.74
N GLU A 88 -9.85 -6.15 16.73
CA GLU A 88 -8.89 -7.18 16.34
C GLU A 88 -7.58 -6.63 15.76
N LEU A 89 -7.48 -5.33 15.49
CA LEU A 89 -6.27 -4.69 14.96
C LEU A 89 -5.48 -3.94 16.04
N LYS A 90 -6.08 -3.57 17.16
CA LYS A 90 -5.50 -2.65 18.16
C LYS A 90 -4.12 -3.03 18.69
N THR A 91 -3.81 -4.31 18.73
CA THR A 91 -2.53 -4.80 19.27
C THR A 91 -1.49 -5.11 18.20
N PHE A 92 -1.83 -4.93 16.93
CA PHE A 92 -0.95 -5.24 15.81
C PHE A 92 -0.40 -3.99 15.14
N SER A 93 0.80 -4.08 14.59
CA SER A 93 1.24 -3.14 13.57
C SER A 93 0.47 -3.38 12.27
N LEU A 94 0.27 -2.31 11.49
CA LEU A 94 -0.44 -2.42 10.23
C LEU A 94 0.48 -2.18 9.04
N VAL A 95 0.34 -3.00 8.01
CA VAL A 95 0.88 -2.74 6.68
C VAL A 95 -0.30 -2.42 5.78
N LEU A 96 -0.35 -1.18 5.33
CA LEU A 96 -1.43 -0.63 4.54
C LEU A 96 -1.07 -0.68 3.05
N SER A 97 -2.02 -0.94 2.18
CA SER A 97 -1.84 -0.85 0.74
C SER A 97 -2.70 0.25 0.16
N SER A 98 -2.05 1.35 -0.18
CA SER A 98 -2.63 2.51 -0.86
C SER A 98 -3.88 3.07 -0.15
N ILE A 99 -3.81 3.28 1.16
CA ILE A 99 -4.86 3.97 1.91
C ILE A 99 -4.63 5.48 1.83
N GLY A 100 -5.64 6.24 1.35
CA GLY A 100 -5.50 7.65 1.01
C GLY A 100 -4.72 7.84 -0.29
N ARG A 101 -5.42 7.76 -1.42
CA ARG A 101 -4.80 7.83 -2.75
C ARG A 101 -5.09 9.12 -3.48
N TRP A 102 -6.00 9.91 -2.97
CA TRP A 102 -6.38 11.19 -3.55
C TRP A 102 -5.71 12.32 -2.76
N HIS A 103 -5.06 13.22 -3.47
CA HIS A 103 -4.43 14.39 -2.83
C HIS A 103 -5.46 15.20 -2.02
N GLY A 104 -5.12 15.46 -0.77
CA GLY A 104 -6.00 16.04 0.24
C GLY A 104 -6.62 15.03 1.20
N GLU A 105 -6.52 13.71 0.94
CA GLU A 105 -6.93 12.66 1.88
C GLU A 105 -5.85 12.33 2.92
N GLU A 106 -4.59 12.62 2.61
CA GLU A 106 -3.43 12.16 3.38
C GLU A 106 -3.46 12.61 4.84
N ASP A 107 -3.80 13.85 5.12
CA ASP A 107 -3.85 14.38 6.49
C ASP A 107 -4.96 13.71 7.30
N THR A 108 -6.16 13.57 6.71
CA THR A 108 -7.29 12.88 7.36
C THR A 108 -6.98 11.42 7.64
N VAL A 109 -6.33 10.74 6.71
CA VAL A 109 -5.89 9.34 6.88
C VAL A 109 -4.84 9.24 7.99
N MET A 110 -3.85 10.14 8.01
CA MET A 110 -2.80 10.15 9.04
C MET A 110 -3.37 10.43 10.41
N ASP A 111 -4.27 11.40 10.54
CA ASP A 111 -4.93 11.74 11.81
C ASP A 111 -5.79 10.58 12.30
N ARG A 112 -6.56 9.93 11.41
CA ARG A 112 -7.36 8.77 11.77
C ARG A 112 -6.49 7.60 12.24
N ALA A 113 -5.45 7.27 11.48
CA ALA A 113 -4.52 6.23 11.86
C ALA A 113 -3.87 6.51 13.23
N LYS A 114 -3.46 7.75 13.47
CA LYS A 114 -2.86 8.17 14.74
C LYS A 114 -3.83 8.07 15.92
N THR A 115 -5.05 8.57 15.78
CA THR A 115 -6.07 8.54 16.82
C THR A 115 -6.54 7.13 17.16
N SER A 116 -6.48 6.21 16.20
CA SER A 116 -6.76 4.78 16.39
C SER A 116 -5.56 3.97 16.90
N GLY A 117 -4.41 4.62 17.19
CA GLY A 117 -3.21 3.96 17.71
C GLY A 117 -2.31 3.33 16.64
N HIS A 118 -2.57 3.60 15.36
CA HIS A 118 -1.86 3.06 14.21
C HIS A 118 -1.14 4.13 13.39
N GLU A 119 -0.48 5.09 14.06
CA GLU A 119 0.24 6.19 13.41
C GLU A 119 1.04 5.72 12.19
N ILE A 120 0.90 6.41 11.05
CA ILE A 120 1.68 6.12 9.84
C ILE A 120 3.10 6.62 10.04
N LYS A 121 4.04 5.70 10.26
CA LYS A 121 5.46 5.99 10.51
C LYS A 121 6.33 6.00 9.27
N ALA A 122 5.87 5.39 8.18
CA ALA A 122 6.51 5.45 6.87
C ALA A 122 5.49 5.25 5.75
N ALA A 123 5.73 5.91 4.63
CA ALA A 123 5.12 5.61 3.35
C ALA A 123 6.16 5.00 2.42
N ILE A 124 5.84 3.89 1.78
CA ILE A 124 6.74 3.23 0.81
C ILE A 124 6.17 3.41 -0.58
N VAL A 125 7.00 3.75 -1.54
CA VAL A 125 6.64 3.65 -2.95
C VAL A 125 7.47 2.58 -3.64
N LEU A 126 6.78 1.62 -4.30
CA LEU A 126 7.44 0.69 -5.22
C LEU A 126 7.54 1.34 -6.59
N ASN A 127 8.76 1.73 -6.94
CA ASN A 127 9.08 2.35 -8.22
C ASN A 127 9.19 1.28 -9.31
N VAL A 128 8.18 1.25 -10.19
CA VAL A 128 8.13 0.40 -11.39
C VAL A 128 7.71 1.30 -12.55
N SER A 129 8.29 1.09 -13.72
CA SER A 129 7.90 1.88 -14.90
C SER A 129 6.49 1.50 -15.39
N GLU A 130 5.81 2.44 -16.07
CA GLU A 130 4.51 2.13 -16.71
C GLU A 130 4.64 1.03 -17.76
N ALA A 131 5.77 0.96 -18.48
CA ALA A 131 6.05 -0.10 -19.44
C ALA A 131 6.13 -1.47 -18.77
N ASP A 132 6.83 -1.57 -17.62
CA ASP A 132 6.96 -2.83 -16.90
C ASP A 132 5.62 -3.30 -16.32
N VAL A 133 4.81 -2.39 -15.76
CA VAL A 133 3.50 -2.78 -15.23
C VAL A 133 2.53 -3.14 -16.34
N MET A 134 2.64 -2.53 -17.53
CA MET A 134 1.88 -2.93 -18.72
C MET A 134 2.25 -4.33 -19.17
N ASN A 135 3.56 -4.63 -19.30
CA ASN A 135 4.04 -5.98 -19.62
C ASN A 135 3.55 -7.03 -18.61
N ARG A 136 3.58 -6.68 -17.31
CA ARG A 136 3.06 -7.57 -16.25
C ARG A 136 1.55 -7.79 -16.39
N TRP A 137 0.80 -6.76 -16.76
CA TRP A 137 -0.64 -6.86 -17.00
C TRP A 137 -0.94 -7.75 -18.19
N GLU A 138 -0.28 -7.54 -19.34
CA GLU A 138 -0.43 -8.36 -20.55
C GLU A 138 -0.10 -9.83 -20.28
N THR A 139 1.02 -10.09 -19.58
CA THR A 139 1.43 -11.44 -19.20
C THR A 139 0.39 -12.11 -18.28
N ALA A 140 -0.18 -11.38 -17.34
CA ALA A 140 -1.21 -11.92 -16.44
C ALA A 140 -2.50 -12.26 -17.18
N GLN A 141 -2.86 -11.53 -18.25
CA GLN A 141 -4.00 -11.85 -19.11
C GLN A 141 -3.77 -13.17 -19.88
N MET A 142 -2.55 -13.42 -20.37
CA MET A 142 -2.21 -14.63 -21.11
C MET A 142 -2.24 -15.90 -20.25
N ILE A 143 -1.78 -15.81 -18.98
CA ILE A 143 -1.57 -16.99 -18.12
C ILE A 143 -2.86 -17.41 -17.40
N GLN A 144 -3.91 -16.57 -17.37
CA GLN A 144 -5.17 -16.76 -16.60
C GLN A 144 -4.97 -17.12 -15.10
N ASP A 145 -3.79 -16.87 -14.53
CA ASP A 145 -3.30 -17.44 -13.27
C ASP A 145 -3.71 -16.61 -12.03
N ARG A 146 -4.45 -15.52 -12.18
CA ARG A 146 -4.95 -14.76 -11.05
C ARG A 146 -6.46 -14.86 -11.03
N GLY A 147 -7.01 -15.15 -9.85
CA GLY A 147 -8.43 -14.97 -9.60
C GLY A 147 -8.86 -13.64 -10.23
N LYS A 148 -9.69 -13.71 -11.27
CA LYS A 148 -10.01 -12.61 -12.17
C LYS A 148 -10.45 -11.39 -11.36
N ARG A 149 -9.62 -10.35 -11.34
CA ARG A 149 -10.09 -9.02 -11.01
C ARG A 149 -10.83 -8.53 -12.26
N ILE A 150 -12.14 -8.44 -12.17
CA ILE A 150 -13.01 -7.96 -13.25
C ILE A 150 -12.58 -6.58 -13.75
N ASP A 151 -12.00 -5.77 -12.85
CA ASP A 151 -11.48 -4.42 -13.08
C ASP A 151 -10.13 -4.39 -13.83
N ASP A 152 -9.43 -5.52 -13.98
CA ASP A 152 -8.16 -5.60 -14.71
C ASP A 152 -8.31 -6.26 -16.11
N GLU A 153 -9.52 -6.65 -16.52
CA GLU A 153 -9.72 -7.37 -17.79
C GLU A 153 -9.65 -6.47 -19.04
N LYS A 154 -9.93 -5.17 -18.90
CA LYS A 154 -10.01 -4.24 -20.01
C LYS A 154 -8.81 -3.30 -20.07
N PRO A 155 -8.14 -3.16 -21.22
CA PRO A 155 -7.00 -2.24 -21.36
C PRO A 155 -7.34 -0.81 -20.94
N GLU A 156 -8.54 -0.33 -21.27
CA GLU A 156 -8.99 1.03 -20.96
C GLU A 156 -9.09 1.26 -19.44
N VAL A 157 -9.57 0.26 -18.70
CA VAL A 157 -9.68 0.31 -17.25
C VAL A 157 -8.28 0.32 -16.61
N PHE A 158 -7.37 -0.50 -17.12
CA PHE A 158 -5.99 -0.52 -16.64
C PHE A 158 -5.29 0.81 -16.92
N GLN A 159 -5.44 1.37 -18.13
CA GLN A 159 -4.91 2.68 -18.49
C GLN A 159 -5.47 3.78 -17.58
N LYS A 160 -6.78 3.77 -17.31
CA LYS A 160 -7.41 4.71 -16.38
C LYS A 160 -6.79 4.66 -14.99
N ARG A 161 -6.47 3.46 -14.47
CA ARG A 161 -5.81 3.30 -13.17
C ARG A 161 -4.39 3.85 -13.16
N LEU A 162 -3.66 3.81 -14.28
CA LEU A 162 -2.34 4.47 -14.39
C LEU A 162 -2.48 5.99 -14.33
N GLU A 163 -3.48 6.55 -15.03
CA GLU A 163 -3.80 7.98 -14.98
C GLU A 163 -4.18 8.42 -13.56
N GLU A 164 -5.09 7.71 -12.89
CA GLU A 164 -5.50 7.98 -11.52
C GLU A 164 -4.30 7.98 -10.54
N PHE A 165 -3.37 7.05 -10.71
CA PHE A 165 -2.15 7.05 -9.91
C PHE A 165 -1.29 8.28 -10.18
N ARG A 166 -1.08 8.63 -11.44
CA ARG A 166 -0.24 9.76 -11.85
C ARG A 166 -0.82 11.07 -11.37
N ASP A 167 -2.12 11.28 -11.57
CA ASP A 167 -2.76 12.56 -11.36
C ASP A 167 -3.18 12.78 -9.90
N LYS A 168 -3.57 11.71 -9.18
CA LYS A 168 -4.12 11.80 -7.83
C LYS A 168 -3.20 11.24 -6.75
N THR A 169 -2.54 10.10 -7.00
CA THR A 169 -1.72 9.43 -5.97
C THR A 169 -0.30 9.97 -5.92
N ARG A 170 0.26 10.38 -7.04
CA ARG A 170 1.64 10.93 -7.06
C ARG A 170 1.80 12.19 -6.20
N PRO A 171 0.86 13.14 -6.18
CA PRO A 171 0.89 14.26 -5.23
C PRO A 171 0.89 13.84 -3.76
N VAL A 172 0.15 12.79 -3.39
CA VAL A 172 0.17 12.21 -2.04
C VAL A 172 1.59 11.74 -1.65
N LEU A 173 2.32 11.13 -2.57
CA LEU A 173 3.71 10.71 -2.33
C LEU A 173 4.65 11.90 -2.10
N LEU A 174 4.41 13.03 -2.79
CA LEU A 174 5.16 14.26 -2.55
C LEU A 174 4.91 14.80 -1.14
N HIS A 175 3.67 14.79 -0.66
CA HIS A 175 3.34 15.17 0.70
C HIS A 175 4.09 14.29 1.74
N TYR A 176 4.08 12.96 1.59
CA TYR A 176 4.86 12.08 2.46
C TYR A 176 6.38 12.32 2.37
N ARG A 177 6.88 12.70 1.20
CA ARG A 177 8.30 13.10 1.03
C ARG A 177 8.63 14.35 1.83
N ASP A 178 7.78 15.39 1.74
CA ASP A 178 7.96 16.66 2.44
C ASP A 178 7.92 16.49 3.95
N LEU A 179 7.13 15.54 4.45
CA LEU A 179 7.13 15.12 5.86
C LEU A 179 8.35 14.25 6.24
N GLY A 180 9.20 13.91 5.30
CA GLY A 180 10.34 13.02 5.52
C GLY A 180 9.93 11.58 5.90
N LEU A 181 8.75 11.13 5.45
CA LEU A 181 8.21 9.79 5.72
C LEU A 181 8.31 8.85 4.52
N LEU A 182 8.70 9.33 3.33
CA LEU A 182 8.74 8.53 2.12
C LEU A 182 10.01 7.67 2.02
N VAL A 183 9.82 6.39 1.77
CA VAL A 183 10.87 5.41 1.46
C VAL A 183 10.65 4.88 0.04
N GLU A 184 11.60 5.15 -0.85
CA GLU A 184 11.53 4.68 -2.24
C GLU A 184 12.23 3.33 -2.40
N VAL A 185 11.56 2.35 -3.01
CA VAL A 185 12.06 0.99 -3.23
C VAL A 185 11.92 0.65 -4.71
N ARG A 186 12.93 0.03 -5.31
CA ARG A 186 12.85 -0.46 -6.69
C ARG A 186 11.92 -1.67 -6.75
N GLY A 187 10.91 -1.61 -7.62
CA GLY A 187 9.94 -2.67 -7.79
C GLY A 187 10.12 -3.47 -9.10
N ASP A 188 11.17 -3.19 -9.89
CA ASP A 188 11.46 -3.80 -11.19
C ASP A 188 12.35 -5.04 -11.11
N ALA A 189 12.88 -5.36 -9.93
CA ALA A 189 13.72 -6.54 -9.71
C ALA A 189 12.90 -7.80 -9.36
N GLU A 190 13.60 -8.94 -9.19
CA GLU A 190 13.01 -10.17 -8.69
C GLU A 190 12.39 -9.99 -7.29
N ARG A 191 11.31 -10.75 -6.99
CA ARG A 191 10.49 -10.56 -5.78
C ARG A 191 11.27 -10.58 -4.48
N ASP A 192 12.27 -11.47 -4.37
CA ASP A 192 13.09 -11.57 -3.17
C ASP A 192 14.05 -10.41 -3.04
N ALA A 193 14.64 -9.94 -4.13
CA ALA A 193 15.51 -8.77 -4.15
C ALA A 193 14.73 -7.48 -3.80
N VAL A 194 13.51 -7.31 -4.31
CA VAL A 194 12.64 -6.18 -3.94
C VAL A 194 12.34 -6.18 -2.45
N PHE A 195 12.00 -7.36 -1.90
CA PHE A 195 11.70 -7.49 -0.48
C PHE A 195 12.91 -7.26 0.40
N GLU A 196 14.07 -7.75 0.02
CA GLU A 196 15.33 -7.51 0.73
C GLU A 196 15.70 -6.02 0.73
N GLU A 197 15.61 -5.35 -0.42
CA GLU A 197 15.83 -3.89 -0.53
C GLU A 197 14.86 -3.12 0.38
N LEU A 198 13.58 -3.50 0.39
CA LEU A 198 12.58 -2.89 1.25
C LEU A 198 12.95 -3.03 2.72
N VAL A 199 13.27 -4.24 3.19
CA VAL A 199 13.67 -4.49 4.59
C VAL A 199 14.92 -3.70 4.95
N ASN A 200 15.91 -3.66 4.07
CA ASN A 200 17.13 -2.88 4.28
C ASN A 200 16.83 -1.39 4.42
N LYS A 201 16.05 -0.82 3.52
CA LYS A 201 15.69 0.62 3.55
C LYS A 201 14.85 0.97 4.78
N LEU A 202 13.88 0.15 5.14
CA LEU A 202 13.10 0.34 6.35
C LEU A 202 13.96 0.23 7.63
N TYR A 203 14.88 -0.72 7.66
CA TYR A 203 15.81 -0.83 8.79
C TYR A 203 16.60 0.46 8.99
N TYR A 204 17.26 0.97 7.95
CA TYR A 204 18.02 2.23 8.07
C TYR A 204 17.10 3.41 8.37
N PHE A 205 15.92 3.49 7.76
CA PHE A 205 14.93 4.51 8.04
C PHE A 205 14.51 4.49 9.52
N SER A 206 14.25 3.31 10.08
CA SER A 206 13.88 3.16 11.49
C SER A 206 14.94 3.64 12.48
N LEU A 207 16.21 3.65 12.09
CA LEU A 207 17.30 4.17 12.92
C LEU A 207 17.37 5.70 12.93
N THR A 208 16.82 6.37 11.93
CA THR A 208 16.84 7.85 11.82
C THR A 208 15.63 8.52 12.47
N LYS A 209 14.64 7.78 12.92
CA LYS A 209 13.35 8.27 13.41
C LYS A 209 13.08 7.88 14.88
N TYR A 210 14.10 8.04 15.73
CA TYR A 210 13.96 7.91 17.19
C TYR A 210 13.56 9.23 17.84
#